data_98bda9bccce1aa447df3eeb529b926bb
#
_entry.id   98bda9bccce1aa447df3eeb529b926bb
#
_cell.length_a   1.000
_cell.length_b   1.000
_cell.length_c   1.000
_cell.angle_alpha   90.00
_cell.angle_beta   90.00
_cell.angle_gamma   90.00
#
_symmetry.space_group_name_H-M   'P 1'
#
loop_
_entity.id
_entity.type
_entity.pdbx_description
1 polymer ?
#
loop_
_entity_poly.entity_id
_entity_poly.type
_entity_poly.pdbx_seq_one_letter_code
_entity_poly.pdbx_strand_id
1 'polypeptide(L)'
;MGDRDELLQQIRDRAIVHGRVVLSSGREADYYVDLRRITLDGAAAPLVGEVMLDTTKALEYDAVGGLTLGADPVAAAMLHAAAAKGRQLDAFVVRKEGKAHGLQRRIEGPDVAGRRVLAVEDTSTTGASVLAAVTALREAGADVVGVAVIVERGARAAIEREG
;
A
#
# COMPACT_ATOMS: atom_id res chain seq x y z
N MET A 1 -16.71 14.85 12.06
CA MET A 1 -16.34 13.91 10.98
C MET A 1 -15.17 13.07 11.45
N GLY A 2 -15.23 11.77 11.23
CA GLY A 2 -14.11 10.90 11.53
C GLY A 2 -13.00 11.01 10.49
N ASP A 3 -11.80 10.54 10.85
CA ASP A 3 -10.61 10.58 9.97
C ASP A 3 -10.85 9.92 8.62
N ARG A 4 -11.61 8.81 8.60
CA ARG A 4 -11.94 8.11 7.36
C ARG A 4 -12.80 8.97 6.43
N ASP A 5 -13.77 9.67 6.97
CA ASP A 5 -14.64 10.56 6.17
C ASP A 5 -13.86 11.74 5.63
N GLU A 6 -12.98 12.30 6.43
CA GLU A 6 -12.09 13.38 6.00
C GLU A 6 -11.13 12.93 4.91
N LEU A 7 -10.52 11.74 5.06
CA LEU A 7 -9.66 11.16 4.02
C LEU A 7 -10.44 10.94 2.72
N LEU A 8 -11.65 10.38 2.80
CA LEU A 8 -12.50 10.17 1.64
C LEU A 8 -12.80 11.49 0.91
N GLN A 9 -13.08 12.54 1.67
CA GLN A 9 -13.32 13.87 1.09
C GLN A 9 -12.08 14.42 0.38
N GLN A 10 -10.91 14.29 1.00
CA GLN A 10 -9.63 14.68 0.38
C GLN A 10 -9.38 13.93 -0.93
N ILE A 11 -9.67 12.64 -0.96
CA ILE A 11 -9.52 11.82 -2.17
C ILE A 11 -10.45 12.32 -3.27
N ARG A 12 -11.71 12.57 -2.95
CA ARG A 12 -12.69 13.08 -3.92
C ARG A 12 -12.30 14.43 -4.49
N ASP A 13 -11.80 15.31 -3.65
CA ASP A 13 -11.49 16.69 -4.04
C ASP A 13 -10.19 16.79 -4.83
N ARG A 14 -9.22 15.92 -4.58
CA ARG A 14 -7.85 16.15 -5.03
C ARG A 14 -7.20 15.01 -5.80
N ALA A 15 -7.64 13.77 -5.60
CA ALA A 15 -7.02 12.60 -6.23
C ALA A 15 -7.67 12.21 -7.56
N ILE A 16 -8.89 12.62 -7.82
CA ILE A 16 -9.60 12.32 -9.07
C ILE A 16 -9.18 13.34 -10.12
N VAL A 17 -8.54 12.84 -11.19
CA VAL A 17 -8.09 13.67 -12.30
C VAL A 17 -8.99 13.39 -13.50
N HIS A 18 -9.72 14.41 -13.94
CA HIS A 18 -10.58 14.32 -15.11
C HIS A 18 -9.76 14.55 -16.38
N GLY A 19 -10.03 13.73 -17.40
CA GLY A 19 -9.36 13.81 -18.67
C GLY A 19 -9.28 12.43 -19.31
N ARG A 20 -9.14 12.42 -20.63
CA ARG A 20 -9.05 11.18 -21.37
C ARG A 20 -7.71 10.50 -21.10
N VAL A 21 -7.74 9.31 -20.53
CA VAL A 21 -6.55 8.53 -20.20
C VAL A 21 -6.69 7.11 -20.74
N VAL A 22 -5.57 6.52 -21.13
CA VAL A 22 -5.48 5.11 -21.47
C VAL A 22 -4.92 4.39 -20.27
N LEU A 23 -5.71 3.49 -19.68
CA LEU A 23 -5.30 2.70 -18.54
C LEU A 23 -4.32 1.59 -18.97
N SER A 24 -3.61 1.01 -18.00
CA SER A 24 -2.70 -0.11 -18.26
C SER A 24 -3.39 -1.32 -18.90
N SER A 25 -4.70 -1.45 -18.74
CA SER A 25 -5.53 -2.46 -19.39
C SER A 25 -5.81 -2.19 -20.87
N GLY A 26 -5.40 -1.02 -21.41
CA GLY A 26 -5.72 -0.56 -22.76
C GLY A 26 -7.08 0.12 -22.89
N ARG A 27 -7.88 0.16 -21.82
CA ARG A 27 -9.17 0.85 -21.82
C ARG A 27 -8.99 2.35 -21.71
N GLU A 28 -9.84 3.10 -22.40
CA GLU A 28 -9.96 4.54 -22.22
C GLU A 28 -10.88 4.84 -21.02
N ALA A 29 -10.50 5.83 -20.22
CA ALA A 29 -11.30 6.33 -19.11
C ALA A 29 -11.36 7.85 -19.17
N ASP A 30 -12.46 8.42 -18.67
CA ASP A 30 -12.66 9.87 -18.57
C ASP A 30 -12.01 10.46 -17.33
N TYR A 31 -11.51 9.63 -16.44
CA TYR A 31 -10.81 10.04 -15.22
C TYR A 31 -9.85 8.94 -14.77
N TYR A 32 -8.90 9.33 -13.94
CA TYR A 32 -8.07 8.40 -13.20
C TYR A 32 -7.89 8.87 -11.76
N VAL A 33 -7.51 7.95 -10.89
CA VAL A 33 -7.28 8.25 -9.47
C VAL A 33 -5.77 8.30 -9.24
N ASP A 34 -5.27 9.48 -8.87
CA ASP A 34 -3.87 9.69 -8.51
C ASP A 34 -3.75 9.90 -7.01
N LEU A 35 -3.62 8.81 -6.26
CA LEU A 35 -3.52 8.85 -4.81
C LEU A 35 -2.21 9.41 -4.28
N ARG A 36 -1.18 9.54 -5.11
CA ARG A 36 0.07 10.18 -4.68
C ARG A 36 -0.13 11.64 -4.34
N ARG A 37 -1.16 12.27 -4.89
CA ARG A 37 -1.60 13.61 -4.49
C ARG A 37 -2.10 13.67 -3.04
N ILE A 38 -2.42 12.53 -2.45
CA ILE A 38 -2.89 12.37 -1.07
C ILE A 38 -1.78 11.80 -0.20
N THR A 39 -1.19 10.69 -0.63
CA THR A 39 -0.19 9.96 0.18
C THR A 39 1.13 10.71 0.37
N LEU A 40 1.40 11.69 -0.49
CA LEU A 40 2.57 12.57 -0.40
C LEU A 40 2.23 13.99 0.06
N ASP A 41 0.97 14.26 0.39
CA ASP A 41 0.53 15.57 0.87
C ASP A 41 0.76 15.70 2.38
N GLY A 42 1.34 16.83 2.80
CA GLY A 42 1.70 17.04 4.20
C GLY A 42 0.52 17.06 5.18
N ALA A 43 -0.67 17.44 4.71
CA ALA A 43 -1.87 17.43 5.54
C ALA A 43 -2.62 16.09 5.46
N ALA A 44 -2.67 15.47 4.29
CA ALA A 44 -3.44 14.24 4.07
C ALA A 44 -2.67 12.95 4.44
N ALA A 45 -1.36 12.92 4.29
CA ALA A 45 -0.56 11.73 4.59
C ALA A 45 -0.72 11.23 6.04
N PRO A 46 -0.75 12.10 7.07
CA PRO A 46 -1.04 11.64 8.43
C PRO A 46 -2.41 10.95 8.57
N LEU A 47 -3.42 11.43 7.86
CA LEU A 47 -4.74 10.77 7.84
C LEU A 47 -4.66 9.38 7.21
N VAL A 48 -3.88 9.21 6.15
CA VAL A 48 -3.64 7.89 5.53
C VAL A 48 -3.10 6.92 6.58
N GLY A 49 -2.08 7.31 7.32
CA GLY A 49 -1.49 6.48 8.37
C GLY A 49 -2.51 6.08 9.43
N GLU A 50 -3.25 7.05 9.95
CA GLU A 50 -4.26 6.82 10.98
C GLU A 50 -5.39 5.89 10.51
N VAL A 51 -5.94 6.14 9.32
CA VAL A 51 -7.04 5.36 8.76
C VAL A 51 -6.60 3.94 8.45
N MET A 52 -5.41 3.77 7.88
CA MET A 52 -4.89 2.43 7.56
C MET A 52 -4.60 1.61 8.82
N LEU A 53 -4.07 2.23 9.88
CA LEU A 53 -3.88 1.55 11.16
C LEU A 53 -5.22 1.14 11.76
N ASP A 54 -6.21 2.01 11.74
CA ASP A 54 -7.54 1.70 12.28
C ASP A 54 -8.22 0.59 11.48
N THR A 55 -8.15 0.64 10.15
CA THR A 55 -8.74 -0.37 9.27
C THR A 55 -8.14 -1.76 9.50
N THR A 56 -6.85 -1.82 9.82
CA THR A 56 -6.11 -3.08 10.01
C THR A 56 -5.90 -3.47 11.47
N LYS A 57 -6.58 -2.82 12.40
CA LYS A 57 -6.38 -3.02 13.86
C LYS A 57 -6.63 -4.44 14.35
N ALA A 58 -7.47 -5.22 13.63
CA ALA A 58 -7.74 -6.62 13.95
C ALA A 58 -6.63 -7.57 13.52
N LEU A 59 -5.67 -7.11 12.72
CA LEU A 59 -4.53 -7.89 12.26
C LEU A 59 -3.31 -7.61 13.13
N GLU A 60 -2.51 -8.64 13.39
CA GLU A 60 -1.23 -8.51 14.08
C GLU A 60 -0.10 -8.58 13.06
N TYR A 61 0.66 -7.51 12.93
CA TYR A 61 1.81 -7.44 12.04
C TYR A 61 2.90 -6.55 12.62
N ASP A 62 4.14 -6.84 12.24
CA ASP A 62 5.34 -6.20 12.77
C ASP A 62 5.99 -5.27 11.75
N ALA A 63 5.63 -5.43 10.47
CA ALA A 63 6.15 -4.61 9.38
C ALA A 63 5.09 -4.43 8.28
N VAL A 64 5.19 -3.35 7.55
CA VAL A 64 4.26 -2.96 6.50
C VAL A 64 5.00 -2.44 5.27
N GLY A 65 4.53 -2.76 4.11
CA GLY A 65 5.11 -2.27 2.86
C GLY A 65 4.43 -2.89 1.65
N GLY A 66 4.94 -2.60 0.49
CA GLY A 66 4.40 -3.12 -0.76
C GLY A 66 5.26 -2.72 -1.94
N LEU A 67 4.71 -2.89 -3.13
CA LEU A 67 5.44 -2.63 -4.36
C LEU A 67 5.69 -1.13 -4.53
N THR A 68 6.95 -0.77 -4.74
CA THR A 68 7.30 0.61 -5.06
C THR A 68 6.63 1.04 -6.38
N LEU A 69 6.16 2.24 -6.52
CA LEU A 69 6.24 3.43 -5.68
C LEU A 69 4.96 3.65 -4.84
N GLY A 70 3.82 3.15 -5.28
CA GLY A 70 2.50 3.43 -4.71
C GLY A 70 2.37 3.08 -3.23
N ALA A 71 2.99 1.98 -2.81
CA ALA A 71 2.92 1.52 -1.42
C ALA A 71 3.85 2.30 -0.47
N ASP A 72 4.93 2.88 -0.98
CA ASP A 72 5.99 3.44 -0.14
C ASP A 72 5.49 4.56 0.79
N PRO A 73 4.80 5.59 0.30
CA PRO A 73 4.30 6.63 1.19
C PRO A 73 3.19 6.14 2.13
N VAL A 74 2.41 5.15 1.74
CA VAL A 74 1.40 4.53 2.62
C VAL A 74 2.08 3.86 3.81
N ALA A 75 3.07 3.04 3.56
CA ALA A 75 3.82 2.35 4.60
C ALA A 75 4.55 3.33 5.53
N ALA A 76 5.17 4.37 4.98
CA ALA A 76 5.82 5.41 5.75
C ALA A 76 4.83 6.17 6.66
N ALA A 77 3.66 6.53 6.13
CA ALA A 77 2.62 7.17 6.92
C ALA A 77 2.15 6.28 8.08
N MET A 78 1.98 4.99 7.85
CA MET A 78 1.60 4.03 8.88
C MET A 78 2.67 3.87 9.96
N LEU A 79 3.95 3.79 9.56
CA LEU A 79 5.08 3.71 10.48
C LEU A 79 5.10 4.90 11.44
N HIS A 80 4.98 6.11 10.92
CA HIS A 80 5.01 7.33 11.71
C HIS A 80 3.77 7.47 12.60
N ALA A 81 2.59 7.12 12.09
CA ALA A 81 1.37 7.13 12.89
C ALA A 81 1.42 6.12 14.04
N ALA A 82 1.99 4.93 13.80
CA ALA A 82 2.19 3.91 14.82
C ALA A 82 3.15 4.39 15.91
N ALA A 83 4.27 5.01 15.51
CA ALA A 83 5.26 5.55 16.44
C ALA A 83 4.65 6.60 17.36
N ALA A 84 3.79 7.47 16.85
CA ALA A 84 3.07 8.48 17.65
C ALA A 84 2.16 7.87 18.71
N LYS A 85 1.76 6.60 18.52
CA LYS A 85 0.93 5.84 19.50
C LYS A 85 1.76 4.90 20.37
N GLY A 86 3.08 4.98 20.29
CA GLY A 86 3.98 4.12 21.07
C GLY A 86 4.16 2.72 20.52
N ARG A 87 3.71 2.45 19.29
CA ARG A 87 3.89 1.16 18.62
C ARG A 87 5.09 1.22 17.68
N GLN A 88 6.00 0.26 17.81
CA GLN A 88 7.09 0.09 16.87
C GLN A 88 6.59 -0.72 15.67
N LEU A 89 6.56 -0.09 14.50
CA LEU A 89 6.18 -0.70 13.25
C LEU A 89 7.28 -0.41 12.22
N ASP A 90 7.87 -1.44 11.64
CA ASP A 90 8.85 -1.26 10.59
C ASP A 90 8.15 -1.11 9.23
N ALA A 91 8.82 -0.47 8.29
CA ALA A 91 8.38 -0.40 6.90
C ALA A 91 9.44 -1.02 5.99
N PHE A 92 8.98 -1.58 4.88
CA PHE A 92 9.85 -2.15 3.84
C PHE A 92 9.37 -1.69 2.47
N VAL A 93 10.22 -1.87 1.47
CA VAL A 93 9.92 -1.58 0.06
C VAL A 93 10.12 -2.86 -0.74
N VAL A 94 9.13 -3.23 -1.55
CA VAL A 94 9.28 -4.31 -2.52
C VAL A 94 9.61 -3.70 -3.88
N ARG A 95 10.76 -4.05 -4.42
CA ARG A 95 11.19 -3.58 -5.74
C ARG A 95 10.44 -4.35 -6.82
N LYS A 96 10.21 -3.69 -7.95
CA LYS A 96 9.59 -4.35 -9.12
C LYS A 96 10.43 -5.50 -9.63
N GLU A 97 11.76 -5.36 -9.57
CA GLU A 97 12.73 -6.36 -9.98
C GLU A 97 13.87 -6.44 -8.96
N GLY A 98 14.51 -7.60 -8.87
CA GLY A 98 15.71 -7.77 -8.06
C GLY A 98 16.87 -6.91 -8.58
N LYS A 99 17.87 -6.67 -7.72
CA LYS A 99 19.08 -5.95 -8.13
C LYS A 99 19.83 -6.74 -9.19
N ALA A 100 20.30 -6.04 -10.24
CA ALA A 100 21.07 -6.64 -11.32
C ALA A 100 22.45 -7.14 -10.88
N HIS A 101 23.00 -6.59 -9.78
CA HIS A 101 24.33 -6.92 -9.26
C HIS A 101 24.26 -7.18 -7.76
N GLY A 102 25.01 -8.18 -7.28
CA GLY A 102 25.07 -8.58 -5.89
C GLY A 102 23.94 -9.50 -5.50
N LEU A 103 23.58 -9.50 -4.20
CA LEU A 103 22.42 -10.25 -3.73
C LEU A 103 21.16 -9.65 -4.37
N GLN A 104 20.44 -10.44 -5.13
CA GLN A 104 19.23 -10.02 -5.84
C GLN A 104 18.06 -9.86 -4.87
N ARG A 105 18.16 -8.88 -3.98
CA ARG A 105 17.10 -8.60 -3.02
C ARG A 105 16.02 -7.76 -3.68
N ARG A 106 14.79 -8.25 -3.61
CA ARG A 106 13.60 -7.47 -4.00
C ARG A 106 13.09 -6.62 -2.86
N ILE A 107 13.44 -6.94 -1.61
CA ILE A 107 12.90 -6.26 -0.43
C ILE A 107 13.99 -5.42 0.22
N GLU A 108 13.73 -4.13 0.37
CA GLU A 108 14.60 -3.18 1.02
C GLU A 108 14.06 -2.80 2.40
N GLY A 109 14.95 -2.54 3.34
CA GLY A 109 14.60 -2.17 4.71
C GLY A 109 14.94 -3.26 5.71
N PRO A 110 14.32 -3.23 6.90
CA PRO A 110 14.52 -4.28 7.90
C PRO A 110 14.15 -5.67 7.37
N ASP A 111 14.81 -6.70 7.90
CA ASP A 111 14.56 -8.07 7.48
C ASP A 111 13.11 -8.49 7.79
N VAL A 112 12.47 -9.14 6.82
CA VAL A 112 11.07 -9.58 6.94
C VAL A 112 10.94 -11.09 7.16
N ALA A 113 12.02 -11.86 7.03
CA ALA A 113 11.99 -13.31 7.17
C ALA A 113 11.46 -13.72 8.55
N GLY A 114 10.47 -14.60 8.57
CA GLY A 114 9.85 -15.09 9.81
C GLY A 114 8.94 -14.09 10.51
N ARG A 115 8.73 -12.92 9.93
CA ARG A 115 7.90 -11.87 10.53
C ARG A 115 6.50 -11.81 9.91
N ARG A 116 5.55 -11.37 10.70
CA ARG A 116 4.19 -11.08 10.23
C ARG A 116 4.19 -9.73 9.56
N VAL A 117 3.74 -9.66 8.31
CA VAL A 117 3.78 -8.44 7.50
C VAL A 117 2.42 -8.16 6.88
N LEU A 118 2.12 -6.87 6.72
CA LEU A 118 0.97 -6.39 5.99
C LEU A 118 1.43 -5.86 4.64
N ALA A 119 0.83 -6.32 3.56
CA ALA A 119 1.06 -5.77 2.23
C ALA A 119 0.06 -4.64 1.96
N VAL A 120 0.56 -3.51 1.51
CA VAL A 120 -0.28 -2.33 1.23
C VAL A 120 -0.11 -1.84 -0.20
N GLU A 121 -1.11 -1.12 -0.68
CA GLU A 121 -1.10 -0.44 -1.97
C GLU A 121 -1.97 0.82 -1.88
N ASP A 122 -1.75 1.79 -2.74
CA ASP A 122 -2.61 2.96 -2.80
C ASP A 122 -3.92 2.66 -3.53
N THR A 123 -3.86 2.18 -4.76
CA THR A 123 -5.03 1.74 -5.53
C THR A 123 -4.83 0.32 -6.04
N SER A 124 -5.91 -0.44 -6.14
CA SER A 124 -5.87 -1.79 -6.66
C SER A 124 -7.01 -2.00 -7.67
N THR A 125 -6.66 -2.22 -8.93
CA THR A 125 -7.62 -2.45 -10.01
C THR A 125 -7.66 -3.92 -10.40
N THR A 126 -6.51 -4.48 -10.79
CA THR A 126 -6.38 -5.91 -11.13
C THR A 126 -5.84 -6.74 -9.97
N GLY A 127 -5.18 -6.11 -9.02
CA GLY A 127 -4.47 -6.76 -7.93
C GLY A 127 -3.04 -7.17 -8.28
N ALA A 128 -2.59 -6.95 -9.51
CA ALA A 128 -1.29 -7.41 -9.98
C ALA A 128 -0.12 -6.88 -9.14
N SER A 129 -0.13 -5.60 -8.81
CA SER A 129 0.96 -4.97 -8.03
C SER A 129 1.04 -5.49 -6.60
N VAL A 130 -0.10 -5.54 -5.90
CA VAL A 130 -0.12 -6.01 -4.52
C VAL A 130 0.15 -7.51 -4.44
N LEU A 131 -0.32 -8.30 -5.41
CA LEU A 131 -0.04 -9.73 -5.46
C LEU A 131 1.42 -10.02 -5.79
N ALA A 132 2.05 -9.21 -6.63
CA ALA A 132 3.50 -9.29 -6.87
C ALA A 132 4.29 -9.05 -5.58
N ALA A 133 3.86 -8.09 -4.77
CA ALA A 133 4.46 -7.84 -3.46
C ALA A 133 4.26 -9.03 -2.51
N VAL A 134 3.05 -9.60 -2.46
CA VAL A 134 2.75 -10.78 -1.63
C VAL A 134 3.64 -11.95 -2.03
N THR A 135 3.79 -12.23 -3.32
CA THR A 135 4.65 -13.31 -3.82
C THR A 135 6.10 -13.10 -3.37
N ALA A 136 6.64 -11.89 -3.57
CA ALA A 136 8.01 -11.58 -3.16
C ALA A 136 8.23 -11.71 -1.65
N LEU A 137 7.25 -11.29 -0.85
CA LEU A 137 7.30 -11.41 0.61
C LEU A 137 7.29 -12.87 1.06
N ARG A 138 6.43 -13.69 0.49
CA ARG A 138 6.38 -15.13 0.78
C ARG A 138 7.68 -15.83 0.39
N GLU A 139 8.24 -15.51 -0.76
CA GLU A 139 9.55 -16.04 -1.19
C GLU A 139 10.67 -15.62 -0.24
N ALA A 140 10.58 -14.47 0.39
CA ALA A 140 11.53 -13.98 1.38
C ALA A 140 11.31 -14.60 2.78
N GLY A 141 10.32 -15.45 2.94
CA GLY A 141 10.02 -16.13 4.21
C GLY A 141 9.15 -15.34 5.17
N ALA A 142 8.52 -14.27 4.72
CA ALA A 142 7.59 -13.51 5.54
C ALA A 142 6.22 -14.19 5.61
N ASP A 143 5.53 -13.98 6.73
CA ASP A 143 4.14 -14.39 6.91
C ASP A 143 3.24 -13.18 6.57
N VAL A 144 2.60 -13.22 5.42
CA VAL A 144 1.71 -12.14 4.97
C VAL A 144 0.35 -12.34 5.62
N VAL A 145 0.02 -11.49 6.58
CA VAL A 145 -1.23 -11.62 7.37
C VAL A 145 -2.43 -10.95 6.72
N GLY A 146 -2.22 -10.12 5.73
CA GLY A 146 -3.30 -9.45 5.02
C GLY A 146 -2.81 -8.48 3.97
N VAL A 147 -3.77 -7.93 3.26
CA VAL A 147 -3.59 -6.90 2.25
C VAL A 147 -4.54 -5.74 2.56
N ALA A 148 -4.04 -4.53 2.53
CA ALA A 148 -4.85 -3.34 2.69
C ALA A 148 -4.57 -2.34 1.58
N VAL A 149 -5.62 -1.76 1.02
CA VAL A 149 -5.52 -0.76 -0.03
C VAL A 149 -6.37 0.46 0.34
N ILE A 150 -5.96 1.64 -0.12
CA ILE A 150 -6.72 2.86 0.16
C ILE A 150 -7.97 2.89 -0.73
N VAL A 151 -7.81 2.65 -2.03
CA VAL A 151 -8.93 2.62 -2.98
C VAL A 151 -8.96 1.28 -3.72
N GLU A 152 -9.99 0.50 -3.45
CA GLU A 152 -10.24 -0.77 -4.13
C GLU A 152 -11.09 -0.49 -5.40
N ARG A 153 -10.61 -1.00 -6.54
CA ARG A 153 -11.24 -0.76 -7.84
C ARG A 153 -11.47 -2.06 -8.63
N GLY A 154 -11.88 -3.12 -7.95
CA GLY A 154 -12.25 -4.39 -8.58
C GLY A 154 -11.26 -5.54 -8.40
N ALA A 155 -10.19 -5.36 -7.64
CA ALA A 155 -9.15 -6.38 -7.41
C ALA A 155 -9.48 -7.37 -6.29
N ARG A 156 -10.49 -7.09 -5.47
CA ARG A 156 -10.77 -7.84 -4.25
C ARG A 156 -10.83 -9.36 -4.45
N ALA A 157 -11.60 -9.81 -5.44
CA ALA A 157 -11.75 -11.24 -5.69
C ALA A 157 -10.42 -11.91 -6.07
N ALA A 158 -9.59 -11.25 -6.87
CA ALA A 158 -8.27 -11.77 -7.25
C ALA A 158 -7.35 -11.88 -6.03
N ILE A 159 -7.37 -10.89 -5.15
CA ILE A 159 -6.55 -10.87 -3.93
C ILE A 159 -7.01 -11.97 -2.96
N GLU A 160 -8.30 -12.11 -2.74
CA GLU A 160 -8.87 -13.11 -1.82
C GLU A 160 -8.58 -14.55 -2.27
N ARG A 161 -8.48 -14.80 -3.59
CA ARG A 161 -8.12 -16.13 -4.11
C ARG A 161 -6.70 -16.59 -3.73
N GLU A 162 -5.82 -15.68 -3.42
CA GLU A 162 -4.45 -16.01 -3.00
C GLU A 162 -4.33 -16.36 -1.51
N GLY A 163 -5.41 -16.32 -0.79
CA GLY A 163 -5.46 -16.63 0.64
C GLY A 163 -5.08 -15.49 1.52
#